data_98cd53932c045eefdeca70572ac4c425
#
_entry.id   98cd53932c045eefdeca70572ac4c425
#
_cell.length_a   1.000
_cell.length_b   1.000
_cell.length_c   1.000
_cell.angle_alpha   90.00
_cell.angle_beta   90.00
_cell.angle_gamma   90.00
#
_symmetry.space_group_name_H-M   'P 1'
#
loop_
_entity.id
_entity.type
_entity.pdbx_description
1 polymer ?
#
loop_
_entity_poly.entity_id
_entity_poly.type
_entity_poly.pdbx_seq_one_letter_code
_entity_poly.pdbx_strand_id
1 'polypeptide(L)'
;MSEGLELLPEERLERDALRAHQHARLQELLGRVYGRNAFYTRKLDEAGVHPDDLAAPGDLARLPFTTKAELVADQAARPPWGSALTEPLSSYTRYCQTSGTTDRPLRWLDTGASWQWMLECWKAVYRGARVTADDRLFFPFSFGPFLGFWTAFDAASQMGAHCVPGGGMPSRQRLDLIEELGVSVLCCTPSYVLHLAEVAAQDPERATRLPAGTVRVVVVAGEPGGSIAATRARIETAWGARVIDHY
;
A
#
# COMPACT_ATOMS: atom_id res chain seq x y z
N MET A 1 -2.35 20.12 -22.76
CA MET A 1 -1.92 18.88 -23.45
C MET A 1 -1.87 17.80 -22.39
N SER A 2 -2.59 16.70 -22.52
CA SER A 2 -2.50 15.60 -21.54
C SER A 2 -1.18 14.89 -21.81
N GLU A 3 -0.17 15.20 -21.01
CA GLU A 3 1.00 14.33 -20.95
C GLU A 3 0.50 12.92 -20.62
N GLY A 4 0.78 11.98 -21.51
CA GLY A 4 0.36 10.60 -21.34
C GLY A 4 0.96 10.03 -20.07
N LEU A 5 0.23 9.14 -19.41
CA LEU A 5 0.74 8.40 -18.26
C LEU A 5 2.05 7.71 -18.65
N GLU A 6 3.13 7.98 -17.93
CA GLU A 6 4.41 7.30 -18.16
C GLU A 6 4.29 5.86 -17.62
N LEU A 7 4.07 4.93 -18.54
CA LEU A 7 3.96 3.50 -18.25
C LEU A 7 5.34 2.86 -18.23
N LEU A 8 5.54 1.95 -17.28
CA LEU A 8 6.71 1.08 -17.26
C LEU A 8 6.71 0.14 -18.48
N PRO A 9 7.88 -0.39 -18.90
CA PRO A 9 7.95 -1.34 -19.99
C PRO A 9 7.00 -2.53 -19.82
N GLU A 10 6.88 -3.06 -18.61
CA GLU A 10 6.02 -4.19 -18.26
C GLU A 10 4.53 -3.86 -18.37
N GLU A 11 4.15 -2.61 -18.13
CA GLU A 11 2.77 -2.13 -18.24
C GLU A 11 2.31 -1.97 -19.71
N ARG A 12 3.26 -2.09 -20.67
CA ARG A 12 3.01 -2.02 -22.11
C ARG A 12 3.00 -3.38 -22.80
N LEU A 13 3.26 -4.46 -22.03
CA LEU A 13 3.30 -5.79 -22.59
C LEU A 13 1.93 -6.25 -23.08
N GLU A 14 1.91 -6.86 -24.25
CA GLU A 14 0.76 -7.62 -24.73
C GLU A 14 0.45 -8.80 -23.79
N ARG A 15 -0.80 -9.26 -23.81
CA ARG A 15 -1.32 -10.22 -22.81
C ARG A 15 -0.46 -11.47 -22.63
N ASP A 16 0.02 -12.06 -23.71
CA ASP A 16 0.79 -13.30 -23.65
C ASP A 16 2.22 -13.03 -23.15
N ALA A 17 2.83 -11.94 -23.57
CA ALA A 17 4.12 -11.48 -23.06
C ALA A 17 4.04 -11.12 -21.56
N LEU A 18 2.95 -10.47 -21.12
CA LEU A 18 2.72 -10.17 -19.71
C LEU A 18 2.58 -11.47 -18.88
N ARG A 19 1.83 -12.46 -19.36
CA ARG A 19 1.71 -13.75 -18.69
C ARG A 19 3.03 -14.49 -18.59
N ALA A 20 3.83 -14.47 -19.66
CA ALA A 20 5.17 -15.05 -19.66
C ALA A 20 6.09 -14.34 -18.66
N HIS A 21 6.04 -13.01 -18.61
CA HIS A 21 6.76 -12.21 -17.63
C HIS A 21 6.35 -12.55 -16.19
N GLN A 22 5.04 -12.57 -15.92
CA GLN A 22 4.51 -12.93 -14.59
C GLN A 22 4.92 -14.33 -14.17
N HIS A 23 4.90 -15.30 -15.10
CA HIS A 23 5.32 -16.65 -14.83
C HIS A 23 6.82 -16.75 -14.50
N ALA A 24 7.67 -16.06 -15.26
CA ALA A 24 9.10 -16.00 -14.98
C ALA A 24 9.39 -15.41 -13.58
N ARG A 25 8.68 -14.34 -13.19
CA ARG A 25 8.80 -13.76 -11.85
C ARG A 25 8.33 -14.69 -10.75
N LEU A 26 7.26 -15.46 -11.00
CA LEU A 26 6.79 -16.48 -10.06
C LEU A 26 7.83 -17.58 -9.86
N GLN A 27 8.43 -18.09 -10.94
CA GLN A 27 9.50 -19.10 -10.86
C GLN A 27 10.71 -18.60 -10.06
N GLU A 28 11.14 -17.39 -10.31
CA GLU A 28 12.22 -16.74 -9.55
C GLU A 28 11.87 -16.64 -8.05
N LEU A 29 10.65 -16.23 -7.70
CA LEU A 29 10.18 -16.16 -6.33
C LEU A 29 10.18 -17.54 -5.65
N LEU A 30 9.62 -18.55 -6.32
CA LEU A 30 9.54 -19.92 -5.79
C LEU A 30 10.93 -20.51 -5.59
N GLY A 31 11.87 -20.30 -6.51
CA GLY A 31 13.26 -20.74 -6.36
C GLY A 31 14.00 -20.06 -5.21
N ARG A 32 13.61 -18.84 -4.83
CA ARG A 32 14.14 -18.17 -3.64
C ARG A 32 13.53 -18.67 -2.34
N VAL A 33 12.26 -19.05 -2.37
CA VAL A 33 11.48 -19.42 -1.18
C VAL A 33 11.63 -20.91 -0.84
N TYR A 34 11.53 -21.80 -1.82
CA TYR A 34 11.60 -23.23 -1.60
C TYR A 34 12.97 -23.67 -1.08
N GLY A 35 12.98 -24.47 -0.04
CA GLY A 35 14.19 -24.93 0.65
C GLY A 35 14.82 -23.90 1.60
N ARG A 36 14.41 -22.62 1.56
CA ARG A 36 14.93 -21.55 2.45
C ARG A 36 13.89 -21.10 3.47
N ASN A 37 12.65 -20.94 3.04
CA ASN A 37 11.54 -20.55 3.90
C ASN A 37 10.86 -21.82 4.42
N ALA A 38 11.09 -22.17 5.67
CA ALA A 38 10.60 -23.41 6.24
C ALA A 38 9.06 -23.50 6.27
N PHE A 39 8.35 -22.36 6.44
CA PHE A 39 6.89 -22.32 6.42
C PHE A 39 6.36 -22.69 5.03
N TYR A 40 6.84 -21.97 3.99
CA TYR A 40 6.35 -22.18 2.64
C TYR A 40 6.86 -23.47 2.01
N THR A 41 8.08 -23.92 2.31
CA THR A 41 8.58 -25.23 1.86
C THR A 41 7.67 -26.35 2.34
N ARG A 42 7.41 -26.42 3.67
CA ARG A 42 6.49 -27.40 4.24
C ARG A 42 5.09 -27.34 3.59
N LYS A 43 4.56 -26.13 3.41
CA LYS A 43 3.23 -25.92 2.83
C LYS A 43 3.13 -26.43 1.38
N LEU A 44 4.16 -26.23 0.59
CA LEU A 44 4.25 -26.73 -0.78
C LEU A 44 4.40 -28.24 -0.80
N ASP A 45 5.23 -28.82 0.06
CA ASP A 45 5.43 -30.27 0.20
C ASP A 45 4.12 -30.97 0.61
N GLU A 46 3.39 -30.41 1.60
CA GLU A 46 2.08 -30.92 2.05
C GLU A 46 1.02 -30.87 0.94
N ALA A 47 1.11 -29.90 0.04
CA ALA A 47 0.24 -29.77 -1.13
C ALA A 47 0.69 -30.67 -2.31
N GLY A 48 1.83 -31.34 -2.21
CA GLY A 48 2.41 -32.14 -3.30
C GLY A 48 2.80 -31.28 -4.51
N VAL A 49 3.26 -30.04 -4.28
CA VAL A 49 3.62 -29.08 -5.33
C VAL A 49 5.10 -28.74 -5.22
N HIS A 50 5.88 -29.16 -6.20
CA HIS A 50 7.27 -28.70 -6.32
C HIS A 50 7.36 -27.51 -7.28
N PRO A 51 8.25 -26.52 -7.06
CA PRO A 51 8.42 -25.38 -7.97
C PRO A 51 8.61 -25.76 -9.44
N ASP A 52 9.36 -26.82 -9.73
CA ASP A 52 9.63 -27.29 -11.09
C ASP A 52 8.38 -27.86 -11.80
N ASP A 53 7.33 -28.22 -11.05
CA ASP A 53 6.06 -28.71 -11.59
C ASP A 53 5.16 -27.58 -12.12
N LEU A 54 5.52 -26.34 -11.86
CA LEU A 54 4.75 -25.16 -12.24
C LEU A 54 5.30 -24.58 -13.56
N ALA A 55 5.16 -25.34 -14.65
CA ALA A 55 5.79 -25.02 -15.93
C ALA A 55 5.03 -23.98 -16.78
N ALA A 56 3.77 -23.69 -16.45
CA ALA A 56 2.90 -22.80 -17.22
C ALA A 56 2.17 -21.76 -16.33
N PRO A 57 1.78 -20.60 -16.88
CA PRO A 57 1.06 -19.57 -16.11
C PRO A 57 -0.21 -20.05 -15.41
N GLY A 58 -0.89 -21.06 -15.98
CA GLY A 58 -2.10 -21.68 -15.41
C GLY A 58 -1.84 -22.48 -14.14
N ASP A 59 -0.62 -22.95 -13.93
CA ASP A 59 -0.24 -23.74 -12.76
C ASP A 59 -0.26 -22.96 -11.45
N LEU A 60 -0.35 -21.63 -11.50
CA LEU A 60 -0.55 -20.78 -10.32
C LEU A 60 -1.71 -21.25 -9.46
N ALA A 61 -2.78 -21.79 -10.06
CA ALA A 61 -3.95 -22.31 -9.35
C ALA A 61 -3.65 -23.55 -8.48
N ARG A 62 -2.51 -24.20 -8.66
CA ARG A 62 -2.07 -25.37 -7.86
C ARG A 62 -1.41 -24.96 -6.54
N LEU A 63 -1.00 -23.68 -6.43
CA LEU A 63 -0.38 -23.18 -5.20
C LEU A 63 -1.39 -23.13 -4.05
N PRO A 64 -1.02 -23.62 -2.85
CA PRO A 64 -1.90 -23.58 -1.70
C PRO A 64 -2.07 -22.13 -1.20
N PHE A 65 -3.29 -21.74 -0.87
CA PHE A 65 -3.55 -20.46 -0.23
C PHE A 65 -2.90 -20.37 1.15
N THR A 66 -2.46 -19.19 1.52
CA THR A 66 -1.96 -18.90 2.87
C THR A 66 -2.94 -17.99 3.59
N THR A 67 -3.36 -18.39 4.79
CA THR A 67 -4.25 -17.61 5.62
C THR A 67 -3.48 -16.89 6.73
N LYS A 68 -4.05 -15.78 7.22
CA LYS A 68 -3.51 -15.08 8.39
C LYS A 68 -3.42 -15.99 9.62
N ALA A 69 -4.41 -16.88 9.80
CA ALA A 69 -4.45 -17.81 10.94
C ALA A 69 -3.27 -18.77 10.95
N GLU A 70 -2.86 -19.29 9.80
CA GLU A 70 -1.67 -20.16 9.68
C GLU A 70 -0.39 -19.43 10.11
N LEU A 71 -0.21 -18.19 9.65
CA LEU A 71 0.96 -17.38 10.00
C LEU A 71 0.97 -17.00 11.50
N VAL A 72 -0.18 -16.66 12.07
CA VAL A 72 -0.31 -16.38 13.51
C VAL A 72 0.01 -17.63 14.34
N ALA A 73 -0.49 -18.79 13.93
CA ALA A 73 -0.19 -20.07 14.61
C ALA A 73 1.30 -20.42 14.52
N ASP A 74 1.92 -20.22 13.35
CA ASP A 74 3.35 -20.45 13.17
C ASP A 74 4.20 -19.51 14.04
N GLN A 75 3.85 -18.23 14.13
CA GLN A 75 4.53 -17.28 15.02
C GLN A 75 4.31 -17.57 16.51
N ALA A 76 3.16 -18.10 16.88
CA ALA A 76 2.90 -18.53 18.24
C ALA A 76 3.73 -19.78 18.63
N ALA A 77 3.91 -20.70 17.70
CA ALA A 77 4.71 -21.91 17.89
C ALA A 77 6.23 -21.64 17.91
N ARG A 78 6.68 -20.61 17.21
CA ARG A 78 8.11 -20.23 17.07
C ARG A 78 8.29 -18.72 17.23
N PRO A 79 8.11 -18.16 18.43
CA PRO A 79 8.23 -16.73 18.67
C PRO A 79 9.69 -16.25 18.52
N PRO A 80 9.92 -14.99 18.13
CA PRO A 80 8.91 -13.98 17.82
C PRO A 80 8.46 -13.96 16.34
N TRP A 81 9.16 -14.68 15.42
CA TRP A 81 9.05 -14.48 13.98
C TRP A 81 8.37 -15.63 13.21
N GLY A 82 8.15 -16.77 13.86
CA GLY A 82 7.71 -17.98 13.18
C GLY A 82 8.82 -18.60 12.32
N SER A 83 8.41 -19.37 11.31
CA SER A 83 9.31 -20.03 10.35
C SER A 83 9.18 -19.48 8.93
N ALA A 84 8.48 -18.35 8.74
CA ALA A 84 8.23 -17.75 7.43
C ALA A 84 9.32 -16.75 6.98
N LEU A 85 10.51 -16.80 7.58
CA LEU A 85 11.66 -16.01 7.14
C LEU A 85 12.43 -16.75 6.05
N THR A 86 12.78 -16.05 4.96
CA THR A 86 13.55 -16.59 3.83
C THR A 86 15.02 -16.28 3.97
N GLU A 87 15.35 -15.11 4.51
CA GLU A 87 16.71 -14.62 4.67
C GLU A 87 17.16 -14.68 6.15
N PRO A 88 18.46 -14.59 6.44
CA PRO A 88 18.94 -14.43 7.81
C PRO A 88 18.36 -13.18 8.47
N LEU A 89 18.09 -13.21 9.76
CA LEU A 89 17.47 -12.09 10.49
C LEU A 89 18.21 -10.75 10.32
N SER A 90 19.53 -10.79 10.16
CA SER A 90 20.36 -9.60 9.91
C SER A 90 20.08 -8.91 8.57
N SER A 91 19.41 -9.57 7.63
CA SER A 91 19.05 -9.00 6.33
C SER A 91 17.76 -8.16 6.39
N TYR A 92 17.00 -8.27 7.46
CA TYR A 92 15.74 -7.55 7.61
C TYR A 92 15.97 -6.21 8.28
N THR A 93 15.50 -5.14 7.65
CA THR A 93 15.70 -3.76 8.08
C THR A 93 14.42 -3.04 8.44
N ARG A 94 13.25 -3.63 8.15
CA ARG A 94 11.93 -3.06 8.44
C ARG A 94 11.09 -4.04 9.25
N TYR A 95 10.41 -3.49 10.23
CA TYR A 95 9.42 -4.19 11.03
C TYR A 95 8.05 -3.57 10.84
N CYS A 96 7.06 -4.41 10.55
CA CYS A 96 5.65 -4.04 10.52
C CYS A 96 4.81 -5.07 11.29
N GLN A 97 3.60 -4.69 11.64
CA GLN A 97 2.63 -5.60 12.22
C GLN A 97 1.20 -5.24 11.81
N THR A 98 0.29 -6.19 11.91
CA THR A 98 -1.14 -5.92 11.76
C THR A 98 -1.69 -5.27 13.02
N SER A 99 -2.84 -4.58 12.92
CA SER A 99 -3.47 -3.88 14.06
C SER A 99 -3.89 -4.79 15.23
N GLY A 100 -4.02 -6.10 14.99
CA GLY A 100 -4.34 -7.07 16.05
C GLY A 100 -5.72 -6.90 16.67
N THR A 101 -6.68 -6.33 15.95
CA THR A 101 -8.03 -6.02 16.46
C THR A 101 -8.83 -7.22 16.99
N THR A 102 -8.46 -8.44 16.62
CA THR A 102 -9.17 -9.68 17.00
C THR A 102 -8.31 -10.70 17.70
N ASP A 103 -6.97 -10.54 17.68
CA ASP A 103 -6.03 -11.51 18.23
C ASP A 103 -4.61 -10.91 18.29
N ARG A 104 -3.58 -11.74 18.48
CA ARG A 104 -2.18 -11.30 18.45
C ARG A 104 -1.83 -10.65 17.11
N PRO A 105 -1.13 -9.49 17.10
CA PRO A 105 -0.64 -8.91 15.88
C PRO A 105 0.27 -9.88 15.12
N LEU A 106 0.03 -10.06 13.82
CA LEU A 106 0.98 -10.72 12.94
C LEU A 106 2.16 -9.77 12.69
N ARG A 107 3.36 -10.24 13.00
CA ARG A 107 4.61 -9.51 12.79
C ARG A 107 5.14 -9.78 11.40
N TRP A 108 5.69 -8.76 10.78
CA TRP A 108 6.22 -8.81 9.44
C TRP A 108 7.59 -8.14 9.36
N LEU A 109 8.51 -8.78 8.67
CA LEU A 109 9.85 -8.24 8.45
C LEU A 109 10.11 -8.09 6.95
N ASP A 110 10.70 -6.97 6.56
CA ASP A 110 11.12 -6.73 5.20
C ASP A 110 12.63 -6.47 5.10
N THR A 111 13.24 -7.06 4.09
CA THR A 111 14.59 -6.70 3.65
C THR A 111 14.55 -5.38 2.89
N GLY A 112 15.71 -4.75 2.65
CA GLY A 112 15.78 -3.57 1.78
C GLY A 112 15.21 -3.84 0.38
N ALA A 113 15.42 -5.04 -0.17
CA ALA A 113 14.91 -5.41 -1.49
C ALA A 113 13.39 -5.62 -1.53
N SER A 114 12.81 -6.32 -0.54
CA SER A 114 11.34 -6.49 -0.47
C SER A 114 10.64 -5.16 -0.20
N TRP A 115 11.23 -4.30 0.64
CA TRP A 115 10.71 -2.96 0.87
C TRP A 115 10.71 -2.14 -0.43
N GLN A 116 11.83 -2.12 -1.16
CA GLN A 116 11.90 -1.40 -2.43
C GLN A 116 10.86 -1.89 -3.44
N TRP A 117 10.60 -3.21 -3.50
CA TRP A 117 9.53 -3.76 -4.34
C TRP A 117 8.15 -3.19 -3.99
N MET A 118 7.84 -3.07 -2.69
CA MET A 118 6.59 -2.44 -2.22
C MET A 118 6.51 -0.96 -2.64
N LEU A 119 7.64 -0.25 -2.60
CA LEU A 119 7.69 1.14 -3.05
C LEU A 119 7.43 1.27 -4.55
N GLU A 120 7.94 0.36 -5.38
CA GLU A 120 7.63 0.36 -6.82
C GLU A 120 6.14 0.15 -7.10
N CYS A 121 5.46 -0.72 -6.32
CA CYS A 121 4.02 -0.88 -6.39
C CYS A 121 3.29 0.44 -6.05
N TRP A 122 3.71 1.13 -5.00
CA TRP A 122 3.14 2.43 -4.63
C TRP A 122 3.41 3.52 -5.66
N LYS A 123 4.61 3.54 -6.27
CA LYS A 123 4.91 4.46 -7.38
C LYS A 123 3.98 4.24 -8.57
N ALA A 124 3.57 2.99 -8.86
CA ALA A 124 2.56 2.72 -9.89
C ALA A 124 1.21 3.37 -9.56
N VAL A 125 0.77 3.30 -8.29
CA VAL A 125 -0.44 3.99 -7.82
C VAL A 125 -0.32 5.50 -8.01
N TYR A 126 0.80 6.09 -7.59
CA TYR A 126 1.04 7.52 -7.71
C TYR A 126 1.12 7.99 -9.17
N ARG A 127 1.77 7.22 -10.06
CA ARG A 127 1.73 7.50 -11.52
C ARG A 127 0.28 7.50 -12.04
N GLY A 128 -0.52 6.50 -11.66
CA GLY A 128 -1.94 6.43 -12.01
C GLY A 128 -2.75 7.62 -11.47
N ALA A 129 -2.35 8.16 -10.33
CA ALA A 129 -2.90 9.37 -9.74
C ALA A 129 -2.31 10.67 -10.33
N ARG A 130 -1.33 10.58 -11.24
CA ARG A 130 -0.56 11.69 -11.81
C ARG A 130 0.14 12.54 -10.74
N VAL A 131 0.69 11.88 -9.74
CA VAL A 131 1.56 12.51 -8.74
C VAL A 131 2.95 12.69 -9.34
N THR A 132 3.53 13.85 -9.11
CA THR A 132 4.86 14.25 -9.59
C THR A 132 5.74 14.78 -8.45
N ALA A 133 6.98 15.12 -8.74
CA ALA A 133 7.88 15.76 -7.79
C ALA A 133 7.42 17.17 -7.34
N ASP A 134 6.55 17.83 -8.11
CA ASP A 134 6.01 19.14 -7.75
C ASP A 134 4.87 19.07 -6.72
N ASP A 135 4.38 17.86 -6.44
CA ASP A 135 3.29 17.66 -5.49
C ASP A 135 3.74 17.73 -4.04
N ARG A 136 2.83 18.21 -3.21
CA ARG A 136 2.91 18.18 -1.75
C ARG A 136 1.90 17.18 -1.22
N LEU A 137 2.39 16.07 -0.67
CA LEU A 137 1.56 15.00 -0.13
C LEU A 137 1.44 15.14 1.38
N PHE A 138 0.23 15.04 1.88
CA PHE A 138 -0.04 15.01 3.31
C PHE A 138 -0.57 13.65 3.74
N PHE A 139 -0.02 13.13 4.83
CA PHE A 139 -0.31 11.80 5.38
C PHE A 139 -0.92 11.93 6.78
N PRO A 140 -2.23 12.14 6.92
CA PRO A 140 -2.91 12.43 8.18
C PRO A 140 -3.18 11.18 9.03
N PHE A 141 -2.17 10.34 9.25
CA PHE A 141 -2.30 9.16 10.10
C PHE A 141 -1.11 8.96 11.03
N SER A 142 -1.30 8.20 12.10
CA SER A 142 -0.21 7.79 12.96
C SER A 142 0.70 6.81 12.23
N PHE A 143 1.96 7.15 12.10
CA PHE A 143 2.99 6.27 11.57
C PHE A 143 3.39 5.24 12.63
N GLY A 144 2.47 4.33 12.98
CA GLY A 144 2.78 3.15 13.78
C GLY A 144 3.52 2.10 12.96
N PRO A 145 3.71 0.89 13.46
CA PRO A 145 4.39 -0.18 12.72
C PRO A 145 3.47 -0.77 11.63
N PHE A 146 2.86 0.08 10.81
CA PHE A 146 1.89 -0.29 9.77
C PHE A 146 2.49 -0.12 8.38
N LEU A 147 2.57 -1.23 7.65
CA LEU A 147 3.20 -1.32 6.34
C LEU A 147 2.71 -0.25 5.34
N GLY A 148 1.38 -0.14 5.19
CA GLY A 148 0.78 0.67 4.12
C GLY A 148 1.12 2.15 4.20
N PHE A 149 1.23 2.71 5.39
CA PHE A 149 1.50 4.13 5.59
C PHE A 149 2.96 4.48 5.30
N TRP A 150 3.88 3.66 5.77
CA TRP A 150 5.31 3.86 5.52
C TRP A 150 5.67 3.66 4.06
N THR A 151 5.10 2.65 3.39
CA THR A 151 5.38 2.43 1.96
C THR A 151 4.83 3.55 1.09
N ALA A 152 3.65 4.07 1.41
CA ALA A 152 3.08 5.24 0.73
C ALA A 152 4.00 6.47 0.85
N PHE A 153 4.45 6.77 2.08
CA PHE A 153 5.32 7.91 2.36
C PHE A 153 6.69 7.77 1.69
N ASP A 154 7.36 6.63 1.90
CA ASP A 154 8.69 6.40 1.34
C ASP A 154 8.67 6.40 -0.20
N ALA A 155 7.62 5.85 -0.84
CA ALA A 155 7.48 5.86 -2.30
C ALA A 155 7.32 7.28 -2.85
N ALA A 156 6.46 8.11 -2.25
CA ALA A 156 6.29 9.51 -2.66
C ALA A 156 7.59 10.31 -2.48
N SER A 157 8.28 10.11 -1.35
CA SER A 157 9.58 10.74 -1.09
C SER A 157 10.63 10.35 -2.13
N GLN A 158 10.69 9.06 -2.53
CA GLN A 158 11.60 8.61 -3.59
C GLN A 158 11.25 9.17 -4.98
N MET A 159 9.98 9.54 -5.22
CA MET A 159 9.57 10.24 -6.44
C MET A 159 9.95 11.74 -6.43
N GLY A 160 10.54 12.23 -5.34
CA GLY A 160 10.93 13.64 -5.19
C GLY A 160 9.80 14.56 -4.71
N ALA A 161 8.63 14.02 -4.39
CA ALA A 161 7.52 14.82 -3.89
C ALA A 161 7.76 15.29 -2.43
N HIS A 162 7.18 16.44 -2.08
CA HIS A 162 7.27 16.96 -0.71
C HIS A 162 6.26 16.22 0.18
N CYS A 163 6.76 15.41 1.11
CA CYS A 163 5.96 14.56 1.98
C CYS A 163 5.82 15.15 3.39
N VAL A 164 4.59 15.38 3.83
CA VAL A 164 4.27 15.97 5.14
C VAL A 164 3.60 14.91 6.03
N PRO A 165 4.26 14.44 7.11
CA PRO A 165 3.66 13.49 8.04
C PRO A 165 2.72 14.22 9.01
N GLY A 166 1.45 13.80 9.07
CA GLY A 166 0.43 14.41 9.94
C GLY A 166 0.13 13.60 11.21
N GLY A 167 1.03 12.69 11.62
CA GLY A 167 0.85 11.86 12.80
C GLY A 167 0.77 12.66 14.10
N GLY A 168 -0.09 12.22 15.03
CA GLY A 168 -0.20 12.84 16.36
C GLY A 168 -0.90 14.20 16.41
N MET A 169 -1.27 14.79 15.29
CA MET A 169 -1.92 16.11 15.23
C MET A 169 -3.45 15.99 15.34
N PRO A 170 -4.13 16.94 16.01
CA PRO A 170 -5.59 17.07 15.95
C PRO A 170 -6.07 17.39 14.52
N SER A 171 -7.31 16.99 14.18
CA SER A 171 -7.88 17.18 12.83
C SER A 171 -7.90 18.66 12.39
N ARG A 172 -8.14 19.59 13.30
CA ARG A 172 -8.11 21.04 12.99
C ARG A 172 -6.70 21.49 12.57
N GLN A 173 -5.67 21.11 13.31
CA GLN A 173 -4.28 21.44 12.97
C GLN A 173 -3.85 20.78 11.64
N ARG A 174 -4.33 19.58 11.33
CA ARG A 174 -4.11 18.96 10.03
C ARG A 174 -4.70 19.77 8.88
N LEU A 175 -5.92 20.29 9.06
CA LEU A 175 -6.54 21.17 8.07
C LEU A 175 -5.77 22.48 7.91
N ASP A 176 -5.27 23.07 9.00
CA ASP A 176 -4.44 24.28 8.95
C ASP A 176 -3.18 24.03 8.11
N LEU A 177 -2.47 22.92 8.34
CA LEU A 177 -1.28 22.56 7.55
C LEU A 177 -1.59 22.25 6.08
N ILE A 178 -2.72 21.62 5.78
CA ILE A 178 -3.15 21.37 4.39
C ILE A 178 -3.28 22.70 3.65
N GLU A 179 -3.90 23.71 4.27
CA GLU A 179 -4.07 25.04 3.69
C GLU A 179 -2.73 25.80 3.62
N GLU A 180 -1.98 25.89 4.73
CA GLU A 180 -0.73 26.66 4.82
C GLU A 180 0.35 26.16 3.86
N LEU A 181 0.48 24.83 3.75
CA LEU A 181 1.50 24.23 2.89
C LEU A 181 1.02 24.05 1.44
N GLY A 182 -0.24 24.37 1.14
CA GLY A 182 -0.81 24.19 -0.19
C GLY A 182 -0.72 22.75 -0.65
N VAL A 183 -1.14 21.81 0.21
CA VAL A 183 -1.13 20.36 -0.09
C VAL A 183 -1.94 20.07 -1.34
N SER A 184 -1.37 19.29 -2.26
CA SER A 184 -2.01 18.93 -3.53
C SER A 184 -2.56 17.50 -3.55
N VAL A 185 -2.06 16.64 -2.67
CA VAL A 185 -2.47 15.23 -2.58
C VAL A 185 -2.67 14.81 -1.12
N LEU A 186 -3.81 14.23 -0.80
CA LEU A 186 -4.05 13.55 0.47
C LEU A 186 -3.90 12.04 0.31
N CYS A 187 -3.25 11.39 1.27
CA CYS A 187 -3.16 9.93 1.34
C CYS A 187 -3.69 9.47 2.71
N CYS A 188 -4.91 8.92 2.75
CA CYS A 188 -5.59 8.58 4.01
C CYS A 188 -6.68 7.52 3.81
N THR A 189 -7.41 7.18 4.89
CA THR A 189 -8.57 6.29 4.78
C THR A 189 -9.82 7.05 4.31
N PRO A 190 -10.78 6.39 3.62
CA PRO A 190 -12.04 7.01 3.20
C PRO A 190 -12.83 7.67 4.34
N SER A 191 -12.92 7.00 5.49
CA SER A 191 -13.63 7.56 6.66
C SER A 191 -12.93 8.79 7.21
N TYR A 192 -11.59 8.81 7.21
CA TYR A 192 -10.85 9.92 7.79
C TYR A 192 -10.90 11.18 6.91
N VAL A 193 -10.85 11.05 5.59
CA VAL A 193 -11.00 12.22 4.70
C VAL A 193 -12.38 12.85 4.79
N LEU A 194 -13.44 12.04 4.99
CA LEU A 194 -14.77 12.55 5.28
C LEU A 194 -14.84 13.24 6.64
N HIS A 195 -14.22 12.65 7.67
CA HIS A 195 -14.12 13.28 8.98
C HIS A 195 -13.42 14.66 8.93
N LEU A 196 -12.33 14.78 8.17
CA LEU A 196 -11.68 16.09 7.97
C LEU A 196 -12.62 17.10 7.31
N ALA A 197 -13.42 16.68 6.33
CA ALA A 197 -14.43 17.55 5.70
C ALA A 197 -15.53 17.95 6.70
N GLU A 198 -15.97 17.04 7.57
CA GLU A 198 -16.94 17.35 8.64
C GLU A 198 -16.36 18.35 9.67
N VAL A 199 -15.08 18.21 10.02
CA VAL A 199 -14.40 19.18 10.89
C VAL A 199 -14.26 20.54 10.19
N ALA A 200 -13.94 20.56 8.90
CA ALA A 200 -13.89 21.80 8.12
C ALA A 200 -15.25 22.49 8.04
N ALA A 201 -16.34 21.73 7.95
CA ALA A 201 -17.71 22.25 7.89
C ALA A 201 -18.17 22.96 9.19
N GLN A 202 -17.46 22.79 10.30
CA GLN A 202 -17.71 23.54 11.54
C GLN A 202 -17.28 25.01 11.46
N ASP A 203 -16.48 25.38 10.45
CA ASP A 203 -16.07 26.72 10.12
C ASP A 203 -16.64 27.09 8.74
N PRO A 204 -17.64 28.01 8.66
CA PRO A 204 -18.30 28.34 7.39
C PRO A 204 -17.38 28.87 6.30
N GLU A 205 -16.34 29.62 6.67
CA GLU A 205 -15.37 30.13 5.71
C GLU A 205 -14.51 29.00 5.15
N ARG A 206 -14.04 28.09 6.00
CA ARG A 206 -13.27 26.92 5.58
C ARG A 206 -14.11 25.98 4.73
N ALA A 207 -15.36 25.72 5.13
CA ALA A 207 -16.30 24.89 4.36
C ALA A 207 -16.48 25.39 2.91
N THR A 208 -16.51 26.71 2.73
CA THR A 208 -16.62 27.32 1.39
C THR A 208 -15.32 27.20 0.59
N ARG A 209 -14.16 27.31 1.24
CA ARG A 209 -12.86 27.24 0.56
C ARG A 209 -12.38 25.81 0.25
N LEU A 210 -12.78 24.83 1.06
CA LEU A 210 -12.26 23.47 0.96
C LEU A 210 -12.40 22.86 -0.43
N PRO A 211 -13.56 22.92 -1.11
CA PRO A 211 -13.71 22.36 -2.46
C PRO A 211 -12.93 23.08 -3.55
N ALA A 212 -12.53 24.32 -3.30
CA ALA A 212 -11.73 25.15 -4.20
C ALA A 212 -10.25 25.24 -3.78
N GLY A 213 -9.85 24.41 -2.81
CA GLY A 213 -8.48 24.36 -2.27
C GLY A 213 -7.47 23.75 -3.25
N THR A 214 -6.26 23.59 -2.75
CA THR A 214 -5.13 23.07 -3.54
C THR A 214 -5.14 21.56 -3.71
N VAL A 215 -5.91 20.83 -2.89
CA VAL A 215 -6.01 19.37 -2.97
C VAL A 215 -6.71 18.98 -4.27
N ARG A 216 -6.00 18.28 -5.16
CA ARG A 216 -6.51 17.83 -6.46
C ARG A 216 -6.76 16.32 -6.52
N VAL A 217 -6.11 15.57 -5.64
CA VAL A 217 -6.23 14.11 -5.56
C VAL A 217 -6.28 13.65 -4.11
N VAL A 218 -7.16 12.70 -3.84
CA VAL A 218 -7.22 11.95 -2.58
C VAL A 218 -6.97 10.48 -2.88
N VAL A 219 -5.83 9.95 -2.46
CA VAL A 219 -5.53 8.52 -2.52
C VAL A 219 -6.04 7.88 -1.24
N VAL A 220 -6.99 6.97 -1.36
CA VAL A 220 -7.60 6.29 -0.22
C VAL A 220 -7.25 4.81 -0.20
N ALA A 221 -7.00 4.29 1.01
CA ALA A 221 -6.67 2.90 1.26
C ALA A 221 -7.00 2.49 2.70
N GLY A 222 -6.87 1.20 3.00
CA GLY A 222 -6.91 0.65 4.36
C GLY A 222 -8.30 0.22 4.85
N GLU A 223 -9.36 0.64 4.19
CA GLU A 223 -10.74 0.23 4.44
C GLU A 223 -11.59 0.38 3.18
N PRO A 224 -12.73 -0.33 3.04
CA PRO A 224 -13.66 -0.13 1.94
C PRO A 224 -14.23 1.30 1.93
N GLY A 225 -14.39 1.88 0.75
CA GLY A 225 -15.00 3.22 0.64
C GLY A 225 -14.72 3.93 -0.68
N GLY A 226 -13.49 3.97 -1.14
CA GLY A 226 -13.09 4.70 -2.33
C GLY A 226 -13.76 4.20 -3.62
N SER A 227 -14.07 2.91 -3.71
CA SER A 227 -14.80 2.29 -4.84
C SER A 227 -16.32 2.29 -4.66
N ILE A 228 -16.83 2.65 -3.46
CA ILE A 228 -18.28 2.80 -3.23
C ILE A 228 -18.72 4.15 -3.79
N ALA A 229 -19.57 4.12 -4.83
CA ALA A 229 -19.95 5.32 -5.59
C ALA A 229 -20.46 6.48 -4.70
N ALA A 230 -21.29 6.19 -3.71
CA ALA A 230 -21.80 7.21 -2.80
C ALA A 230 -20.72 7.84 -1.90
N THR A 231 -19.80 7.03 -1.38
CA THR A 231 -18.67 7.50 -0.56
C THR A 231 -17.70 8.32 -1.39
N ARG A 232 -17.34 7.82 -2.59
CA ARG A 232 -16.49 8.52 -3.55
C ARG A 232 -17.07 9.90 -3.87
N ALA A 233 -18.35 9.98 -4.25
CA ALA A 233 -19.01 11.23 -4.61
C ALA A 233 -19.01 12.23 -3.44
N ARG A 234 -19.23 11.78 -2.20
CA ARG A 234 -19.14 12.64 -1.01
C ARG A 234 -17.75 13.22 -0.83
N ILE A 235 -16.70 12.38 -0.98
CA ILE A 235 -15.30 12.84 -0.85
C ILE A 235 -15.00 13.85 -1.95
N GLU A 236 -15.28 13.51 -3.21
CA GLU A 236 -15.01 14.37 -4.37
C GLU A 236 -15.75 15.72 -4.28
N THR A 237 -17.00 15.70 -3.82
CA THR A 237 -17.77 16.95 -3.61
C THR A 237 -17.18 17.80 -2.49
N ALA A 238 -16.81 17.20 -1.37
CA ALA A 238 -16.32 17.93 -0.22
C ALA A 238 -14.94 18.56 -0.45
N TRP A 239 -14.08 17.90 -1.22
CA TRP A 239 -12.69 18.33 -1.44
C TRP A 239 -12.46 18.97 -2.81
N GLY A 240 -13.41 18.90 -3.76
CA GLY A 240 -13.18 19.29 -5.14
C GLY A 240 -12.09 18.47 -5.84
N ALA A 241 -11.76 17.31 -5.32
CA ALA A 241 -10.61 16.50 -5.68
C ALA A 241 -11.02 15.14 -6.24
N ARG A 242 -10.20 14.56 -7.12
CA ARG A 242 -10.43 13.20 -7.64
C ARG A 242 -10.02 12.15 -6.61
N VAL A 243 -10.86 11.15 -6.38
CA VAL A 243 -10.55 10.00 -5.53
C VAL A 243 -9.88 8.89 -6.33
N ILE A 244 -8.75 8.39 -5.82
CA ILE A 244 -8.07 7.18 -6.28
C ILE A 244 -8.16 6.17 -5.15
N ASP A 245 -8.84 5.06 -5.39
CA ASP A 245 -8.93 3.95 -4.45
C ASP A 245 -7.78 2.99 -4.71
N HIS A 246 -6.96 2.78 -3.69
CA HIS A 246 -5.86 1.84 -3.72
C HIS A 246 -6.19 0.65 -2.82
N TYR A 247 -6.29 -0.50 -3.46
CA TYR A 247 -6.52 -1.78 -2.79
C TYR A 247 -5.35 -2.72 -3.01
#